data_09e2f523a40755010e51a3a9b463497f
#
_entry.id   09e2f523a40755010e51a3a9b463497f
#
_cell.length_a   1.000
_cell.length_b   1.000
_cell.length_c   1.000
_cell.angle_alpha   90.00
_cell.angle_beta   90.00
_cell.angle_gamma   90.00
#
_symmetry.space_group_name_H-M   'P 1'
#
loop_
_entity.id
_entity.type
_entity.pdbx_description
1 polymer ?
#
loop_
_entity_poly.entity_id
_entity_poly.type
_entity_poly.pdbx_seq_one_letter_code
_entity_poly.pdbx_strand_id
1 'polypeptide(L)'
;MNPHQETLNTWNKVAQLYQEKFMDLEMYNESYSLFCDSIEKSNASILEIGCGPGNITKHLLSLRKEYSIYGIDFSSNMIELAQKNIPSASFEVMDARDILKLNTTFDGIIVGFCLPYLSGEESLQLIGDATTLLNKNGVLYLSFVEGDSNQSGFKTSSTGDRTYFYYHELSALTKGILDAGFETPKVLHVNYGDANSKQEIHTIVIAKKL
;
A
#
# COMPACT_ATOMS: atom_id res chain seq x y z
N MET A 1 -15.65 18.87 7.97
CA MET A 1 -15.28 17.48 8.32
C MET A 1 -13.78 17.36 8.12
N ASN A 2 -13.06 16.66 8.98
CA ASN A 2 -11.63 16.43 8.79
C ASN A 2 -11.43 15.61 7.49
N PRO A 3 -10.50 15.97 6.58
CA PRO A 3 -10.24 15.26 5.33
C PRO A 3 -10.06 13.75 5.51
N HIS A 4 -9.38 13.35 6.56
CA HIS A 4 -9.16 11.94 6.88
C HIS A 4 -10.48 11.20 7.20
N GLN A 5 -11.37 11.80 8.01
CA GLN A 5 -12.66 11.20 8.36
C GLN A 5 -13.59 11.09 7.14
N GLU A 6 -13.57 12.08 6.24
CA GLU A 6 -14.34 12.02 5.00
C GLU A 6 -13.84 10.91 4.08
N THR A 7 -12.51 10.78 3.95
CA THR A 7 -11.86 9.70 3.19
C THR A 7 -12.22 8.32 3.74
N LEU A 8 -12.15 8.13 5.07
CA LEU A 8 -12.55 6.88 5.74
C LEU A 8 -14.03 6.53 5.45
N ASN A 9 -14.91 7.51 5.60
CA ASN A 9 -16.35 7.29 5.34
C ASN A 9 -16.61 6.89 3.89
N THR A 10 -15.89 7.51 2.94
CA THR A 10 -15.97 7.16 1.52
C THR A 10 -15.52 5.74 1.28
N TRP A 11 -14.35 5.33 1.80
CA TRP A 11 -13.83 3.98 1.60
C TRP A 11 -14.72 2.89 2.23
N ASN A 12 -15.28 3.15 3.42
CA ASN A 12 -16.30 2.26 3.99
C ASN A 12 -17.50 2.10 3.06
N LYS A 13 -17.99 3.21 2.50
CA LYS A 13 -19.17 3.19 1.62
C LYS A 13 -18.93 2.45 0.31
N VAL A 14 -17.76 2.64 -0.31
CA VAL A 14 -17.48 2.12 -1.65
C VAL A 14 -16.71 0.79 -1.66
N ALA A 15 -16.50 0.15 -0.50
CA ALA A 15 -15.67 -1.04 -0.38
C ALA A 15 -16.07 -2.17 -1.36
N GLN A 16 -17.39 -2.45 -1.47
CA GLN A 16 -17.89 -3.47 -2.39
C GLN A 16 -17.61 -3.11 -3.86
N LEU A 17 -17.85 -1.85 -4.25
CA LEU A 17 -17.58 -1.38 -5.61
C LEU A 17 -16.08 -1.42 -5.94
N TYR A 18 -15.23 -1.10 -4.96
CA TYR A 18 -13.78 -1.20 -5.09
C TYR A 18 -13.36 -2.65 -5.35
N GLN A 19 -13.89 -3.60 -4.56
CA GLN A 19 -13.62 -5.01 -4.76
C GLN A 19 -14.00 -5.47 -6.18
N GLU A 20 -15.21 -5.15 -6.63
CA GLU A 20 -15.69 -5.53 -7.97
C GLU A 20 -14.79 -5.02 -9.09
N LYS A 21 -14.18 -3.84 -8.89
CA LYS A 21 -13.33 -3.20 -9.89
C LYS A 21 -11.87 -3.67 -9.84
N PHE A 22 -11.33 -3.95 -8.66
CA PHE A 22 -9.88 -4.07 -8.47
C PHE A 22 -9.41 -5.42 -7.95
N MET A 23 -10.31 -6.34 -7.55
CA MET A 23 -9.92 -7.61 -6.95
C MET A 23 -9.03 -8.45 -7.86
N ASP A 24 -9.27 -8.40 -9.17
CA ASP A 24 -8.56 -9.18 -10.18
C ASP A 24 -7.73 -8.29 -11.14
N LEU A 25 -7.29 -7.12 -10.66
CA LEU A 25 -6.49 -6.20 -11.45
C LEU A 25 -5.05 -6.69 -11.56
N GLU A 26 -4.59 -7.00 -12.78
CA GLU A 26 -3.31 -7.67 -13.03
C GLU A 26 -2.14 -6.72 -13.38
N MET A 27 -2.41 -5.45 -13.66
CA MET A 27 -1.40 -4.53 -14.19
C MET A 27 -0.19 -4.28 -13.27
N TYR A 28 -0.28 -4.64 -11.98
CA TYR A 28 0.81 -4.53 -11.01
C TYR A 28 1.47 -5.87 -10.67
N ASN A 29 1.03 -6.99 -11.26
CA ASN A 29 1.47 -8.34 -10.90
C ASN A 29 2.98 -8.53 -11.03
N GLU A 30 3.61 -7.91 -12.04
CA GLU A 30 5.08 -7.94 -12.19
C GLU A 30 5.79 -7.33 -10.97
N SER A 31 5.29 -6.22 -10.46
CA SER A 31 5.87 -5.56 -9.29
C SER A 31 5.72 -6.37 -8.00
N TYR A 32 4.61 -7.09 -7.84
CA TYR A 32 4.41 -8.00 -6.72
C TYR A 32 5.32 -9.24 -6.81
N SER A 33 5.54 -9.75 -8.02
CA SER A 33 6.51 -10.82 -8.26
C SER A 33 7.93 -10.39 -7.87
N LEU A 34 8.34 -9.19 -8.28
CA LEU A 34 9.65 -8.62 -7.91
C LEU A 34 9.79 -8.42 -6.40
N PHE A 35 8.74 -8.00 -5.70
CA PHE A 35 8.74 -7.92 -4.24
C PHE A 35 8.97 -9.30 -3.62
N CYS A 36 8.21 -10.32 -4.04
CA CYS A 36 8.39 -11.68 -3.56
C CYS A 36 9.79 -12.24 -3.83
N ASP A 37 10.35 -11.97 -5.00
CA ASP A 37 11.68 -12.44 -5.41
C ASP A 37 12.82 -11.72 -4.66
N SER A 38 12.54 -10.53 -4.11
CA SER A 38 13.49 -9.79 -3.27
C SER A 38 13.56 -10.33 -1.83
N ILE A 39 12.60 -11.14 -1.40
CA ILE A 39 12.55 -11.75 -0.06
C ILE A 39 13.21 -13.14 -0.11
N GLU A 40 14.29 -13.30 0.66
CA GLU A 40 15.08 -14.55 0.63
C GLU A 40 14.39 -15.72 1.36
N LYS A 41 13.51 -15.41 2.31
CA LYS A 41 12.88 -16.40 3.19
C LYS A 41 11.63 -16.98 2.55
N SER A 42 11.56 -18.30 2.38
CA SER A 42 10.45 -18.99 1.71
C SER A 42 9.13 -18.91 2.49
N ASN A 43 9.17 -18.96 3.82
CA ASN A 43 8.02 -18.85 4.71
C ASN A 43 7.98 -17.47 5.38
N ALA A 44 8.08 -16.41 4.57
CA ALA A 44 8.18 -15.05 5.07
C ALA A 44 6.90 -14.57 5.75
N SER A 45 7.09 -13.70 6.77
CA SER A 45 6.03 -12.92 7.40
C SER A 45 5.90 -11.57 6.71
N ILE A 46 4.72 -11.25 6.21
CA ILE A 46 4.44 -10.04 5.42
C ILE A 46 3.39 -9.18 6.13
N LEU A 47 3.66 -7.88 6.26
CA LEU A 47 2.66 -6.88 6.61
C LEU A 47 2.15 -6.20 5.33
N GLU A 48 0.85 -6.21 5.12
CA GLU A 48 0.20 -5.44 4.06
C GLU A 48 -0.54 -4.25 4.67
N ILE A 49 -0.15 -3.03 4.31
CA ILE A 49 -0.72 -1.78 4.82
C ILE A 49 -1.62 -1.17 3.75
N GLY A 50 -2.90 -0.92 4.13
CA GLY A 50 -3.95 -0.55 3.18
C GLY A 50 -4.39 -1.74 2.34
N CYS A 51 -4.65 -2.88 3.00
CA CYS A 51 -4.90 -4.15 2.30
C CYS A 51 -6.21 -4.17 1.49
N GLY A 52 -7.10 -3.20 1.70
CA GLY A 52 -8.40 -3.18 1.04
C GLY A 52 -9.15 -4.50 1.20
N PRO A 53 -9.80 -5.02 0.15
CA PRO A 53 -10.52 -6.29 0.19
C PRO A 53 -9.59 -7.53 0.05
N GLY A 54 -8.25 -7.35 0.12
CA GLY A 54 -7.26 -8.41 0.07
C GLY A 54 -6.77 -8.78 -1.33
N ASN A 55 -6.89 -7.90 -2.31
CA ASN A 55 -6.47 -8.17 -3.69
C ASN A 55 -4.95 -8.46 -3.80
N ILE A 56 -4.10 -7.69 -3.13
CA ILE A 56 -2.65 -7.95 -3.11
C ILE A 56 -2.34 -9.22 -2.31
N THR A 57 -2.93 -9.39 -1.10
CA THR A 57 -2.82 -10.62 -0.32
C THR A 57 -3.12 -11.86 -1.16
N LYS A 58 -4.24 -11.85 -1.92
CA LYS A 58 -4.63 -12.95 -2.82
C LYS A 58 -3.53 -13.27 -3.82
N HIS A 59 -2.96 -12.24 -4.44
CA HIS A 59 -1.92 -12.41 -5.44
C HIS A 59 -0.62 -12.94 -4.81
N LEU A 60 -0.15 -12.36 -3.70
CA LEU A 60 1.06 -12.82 -3.00
C LEU A 60 0.95 -14.29 -2.60
N LEU A 61 -0.18 -14.72 -2.05
CA LEU A 61 -0.41 -16.12 -1.67
C LEU A 61 -0.51 -17.06 -2.89
N SER A 62 -0.90 -16.55 -4.06
CA SER A 62 -0.84 -17.35 -5.30
C SER A 62 0.59 -17.62 -5.75
N LEU A 63 1.52 -16.69 -5.50
CA LEU A 63 2.94 -16.81 -5.82
C LEU A 63 3.74 -17.58 -4.75
N ARG A 64 3.39 -17.36 -3.48
CA ARG A 64 4.12 -17.86 -2.30
C ARG A 64 3.12 -18.35 -1.25
N LYS A 65 2.67 -19.58 -1.36
CA LYS A 65 1.63 -20.18 -0.50
C LYS A 65 2.05 -20.28 0.98
N GLU A 66 3.35 -20.30 1.23
CA GLU A 66 3.96 -20.43 2.55
C GLU A 66 4.08 -19.09 3.28
N TYR A 67 3.74 -17.98 2.64
CA TYR A 67 3.77 -16.66 3.31
C TYR A 67 2.69 -16.57 4.38
N SER A 68 3.06 -15.98 5.52
CA SER A 68 2.12 -15.56 6.55
C SER A 68 1.84 -14.07 6.37
N ILE A 69 0.62 -13.72 5.97
CA ILE A 69 0.25 -12.33 5.66
C ILE A 69 -0.65 -11.77 6.76
N TYR A 70 -0.27 -10.60 7.26
CA TYR A 70 -1.06 -9.79 8.16
C TYR A 70 -1.41 -8.48 7.46
N GLY A 71 -2.69 -8.29 7.16
CA GLY A 71 -3.21 -7.11 6.46
C GLY A 71 -3.87 -6.12 7.42
N ILE A 72 -3.60 -4.85 7.22
CA ILE A 72 -4.32 -3.78 7.93
C ILE A 72 -4.96 -2.81 6.94
N ASP A 73 -6.13 -2.31 7.30
CA ASP A 73 -6.82 -1.22 6.61
C ASP A 73 -7.62 -0.40 7.62
N PHE A 74 -7.76 0.90 7.41
CA PHE A 74 -8.54 1.75 8.31
C PHE A 74 -10.05 1.60 8.12
N SER A 75 -10.50 1.03 6.98
CA SER A 75 -11.89 0.74 6.66
C SER A 75 -12.32 -0.63 7.20
N SER A 76 -13.28 -0.64 8.13
CA SER A 76 -13.85 -1.89 8.65
C SER A 76 -14.51 -2.73 7.55
N ASN A 77 -15.17 -2.08 6.57
CA ASN A 77 -15.82 -2.79 5.47
C ASN A 77 -14.82 -3.45 4.52
N MET A 78 -13.64 -2.84 4.32
CA MET A 78 -12.54 -3.48 3.58
C MET A 78 -12.03 -4.72 4.31
N ILE A 79 -11.82 -4.62 5.62
CA ILE A 79 -11.37 -5.76 6.45
C ILE A 79 -12.38 -6.91 6.44
N GLU A 80 -13.68 -6.63 6.55
CA GLU A 80 -14.72 -7.67 6.44
C GLU A 80 -14.66 -8.41 5.10
N LEU A 81 -14.45 -7.69 4.01
CA LEU A 81 -14.27 -8.28 2.68
C LEU A 81 -12.98 -9.09 2.60
N ALA A 82 -11.86 -8.57 3.09
CA ALA A 82 -10.58 -9.27 3.09
C ALA A 82 -10.64 -10.61 3.84
N GLN A 83 -11.22 -10.61 5.06
CA GLN A 83 -11.43 -11.82 5.87
C GLN A 83 -12.28 -12.87 5.15
N LYS A 84 -13.32 -12.42 4.44
CA LYS A 84 -14.19 -13.30 3.65
C LYS A 84 -13.48 -13.87 2.42
N ASN A 85 -12.69 -13.05 1.74
CA ASN A 85 -12.01 -13.42 0.49
C ASN A 85 -10.82 -14.35 0.74
N ILE A 86 -10.04 -14.08 1.82
CA ILE A 86 -8.80 -14.79 2.10
C ILE A 86 -8.77 -15.24 3.57
N PRO A 87 -9.55 -16.26 3.95
CA PRO A 87 -9.62 -16.75 5.33
C PRO A 87 -8.31 -17.37 5.85
N SER A 88 -7.31 -17.58 4.98
CA SER A 88 -5.97 -18.09 5.33
C SER A 88 -5.01 -17.01 5.81
N ALA A 89 -5.34 -15.72 5.64
CA ALA A 89 -4.57 -14.60 6.12
C ALA A 89 -5.23 -13.95 7.35
N SER A 90 -4.50 -13.10 8.07
CA SER A 90 -5.03 -12.35 9.21
C SER A 90 -5.23 -10.89 8.83
N PHE A 91 -6.35 -10.30 9.28
CA PHE A 91 -6.68 -8.91 8.95
C PHE A 91 -7.21 -8.16 10.18
N GLU A 92 -6.81 -6.89 10.31
CA GLU A 92 -7.21 -6.02 11.42
C GLU A 92 -7.54 -4.60 10.93
N VAL A 93 -8.55 -3.99 11.56
CA VAL A 93 -8.84 -2.56 11.36
C VAL A 93 -7.81 -1.73 12.09
N MET A 94 -6.91 -1.10 11.34
CA MET A 94 -5.84 -0.28 11.90
C MET A 94 -5.46 0.84 10.93
N ASP A 95 -5.17 2.02 11.46
CA ASP A 95 -4.63 3.12 10.68
C ASP A 95 -3.13 2.88 10.37
N ALA A 96 -2.72 3.18 9.15
CA ALA A 96 -1.31 3.07 8.72
C ALA A 96 -0.34 3.89 9.61
N ARG A 97 -0.81 4.93 10.27
CA ARG A 97 -0.03 5.77 11.20
C ARG A 97 0.22 5.12 12.56
N ASP A 98 -0.42 4.01 12.83
CA ASP A 98 -0.39 3.30 14.11
C ASP A 98 0.39 1.98 14.07
N ILE A 99 1.13 1.69 13.00
CA ILE A 99 1.75 0.36 12.77
C ILE A 99 2.72 -0.06 13.86
N LEU A 100 3.35 0.87 14.57
CA LEU A 100 4.22 0.54 15.71
C LEU A 100 3.49 -0.17 16.86
N LYS A 101 2.15 -0.12 16.91
CA LYS A 101 1.36 -0.86 17.92
C LYS A 101 1.40 -2.37 17.69
N LEU A 102 1.81 -2.84 16.52
CA LEU A 102 1.91 -4.27 16.21
C LEU A 102 2.95 -5.03 17.03
N ASN A 103 3.98 -4.36 17.55
CA ASN A 103 5.01 -4.94 18.42
C ASN A 103 5.59 -6.29 17.89
N THR A 104 5.69 -6.45 16.57
CA THR A 104 6.22 -7.64 15.91
C THR A 104 7.04 -7.22 14.69
N THR A 105 7.80 -8.14 14.11
CA THR A 105 8.63 -7.85 12.94
C THR A 105 8.25 -8.71 11.75
N PHE A 106 8.55 -8.21 10.55
CA PHE A 106 8.17 -8.79 9.28
C PHE A 106 9.40 -8.94 8.36
N ASP A 107 9.34 -9.90 7.45
CA ASP A 107 10.36 -10.10 6.42
C ASP A 107 10.09 -9.22 5.19
N GLY A 108 8.85 -8.80 5.02
CA GLY A 108 8.43 -7.83 4.01
C GLY A 108 7.29 -6.95 4.48
N ILE A 109 7.29 -5.69 4.05
CA ILE A 109 6.17 -4.75 4.24
C ILE A 109 5.77 -4.22 2.87
N ILE A 110 4.48 -4.36 2.54
CA ILE A 110 3.91 -3.85 1.30
C ILE A 110 2.85 -2.78 1.60
N VAL A 111 3.03 -1.60 1.00
CA VAL A 111 2.14 -0.44 1.14
C VAL A 111 1.50 -0.19 -0.23
N GLY A 112 0.40 -0.88 -0.48
CA GLY A 112 -0.29 -0.88 -1.77
C GLY A 112 -1.27 0.28 -1.92
N PHE A 113 -0.88 1.36 -2.59
CA PHE A 113 -1.71 2.56 -2.82
C PHE A 113 -2.35 3.16 -1.56
N CYS A 114 -1.69 3.01 -0.40
CA CYS A 114 -2.07 3.68 0.84
C CYS A 114 -1.50 5.12 0.91
N LEU A 115 -0.30 5.35 0.36
CA LEU A 115 0.36 6.65 0.40
C LEU A 115 -0.48 7.81 -0.15
N PRO A 116 -1.34 7.64 -1.19
CA PRO A 116 -2.22 8.70 -1.64
C PRO A 116 -3.18 9.26 -0.57
N TYR A 117 -3.33 8.57 0.57
CA TYR A 117 -4.19 9.00 1.69
C TYR A 117 -3.40 9.48 2.91
N LEU A 118 -2.08 9.58 2.78
CA LEU A 118 -1.15 10.10 3.78
C LEU A 118 -0.45 11.36 3.23
N SER A 119 -0.27 12.36 4.08
CA SER A 119 0.55 13.52 3.75
C SER A 119 2.01 13.12 3.50
N GLY A 120 2.81 14.03 2.94
CA GLY A 120 4.24 13.78 2.75
C GLY A 120 4.96 13.49 4.07
N GLU A 121 4.63 14.20 5.14
CA GLU A 121 5.18 13.98 6.49
C GLU A 121 4.76 12.60 7.03
N GLU A 122 3.48 12.26 6.96
CA GLU A 122 2.96 10.95 7.40
C GLU A 122 3.57 9.80 6.59
N SER A 123 3.81 10.01 5.29
CA SER A 123 4.45 9.00 4.43
C SER A 123 5.91 8.76 4.82
N LEU A 124 6.67 9.82 5.12
CA LEU A 124 8.05 9.70 5.61
C LEU A 124 8.10 9.05 7.01
N GLN A 125 7.15 9.38 7.89
CA GLN A 125 7.02 8.72 9.19
C GLN A 125 6.72 7.22 9.02
N LEU A 126 5.79 6.85 8.13
CA LEU A 126 5.47 5.46 7.82
C LEU A 126 6.70 4.68 7.34
N ILE A 127 7.57 5.28 6.51
CA ILE A 127 8.82 4.66 6.05
C ILE A 127 9.76 4.40 7.25
N GLY A 128 9.90 5.36 8.15
CA GLY A 128 10.68 5.21 9.38
C GLY A 128 10.13 4.11 10.30
N ASP A 129 8.82 4.07 10.50
CA ASP A 129 8.13 3.07 11.31
C ASP A 129 8.25 1.67 10.69
N ALA A 130 8.12 1.57 9.36
CA ALA A 130 8.33 0.32 8.61
C ALA A 130 9.75 -0.22 8.81
N THR A 131 10.76 0.66 8.86
CA THR A 131 12.14 0.23 9.17
C THR A 131 12.22 -0.44 10.54
N THR A 132 11.51 0.07 11.55
CA THR A 132 11.49 -0.53 12.90
C THR A 132 10.85 -1.93 12.89
N LEU A 133 9.81 -2.13 12.09
CA LEU A 133 9.08 -3.39 11.99
C LEU A 133 9.70 -4.39 10.99
N LEU A 134 10.63 -3.99 10.14
CA LEU A 134 11.31 -4.90 9.23
C LEU A 134 12.48 -5.61 9.91
N ASN A 135 12.56 -6.91 9.69
CA ASN A 135 13.74 -7.70 9.99
C ASN A 135 14.96 -7.17 9.21
N LYS A 136 16.18 -7.55 9.63
CA LYS A 136 17.38 -7.30 8.82
C LYS A 136 17.22 -7.95 7.44
N ASN A 137 17.64 -7.25 6.40
CA ASN A 137 17.42 -7.62 4.99
C ASN A 137 15.94 -7.71 4.56
N GLY A 138 15.00 -7.23 5.39
CA GLY A 138 13.59 -7.16 5.05
C GLY A 138 13.33 -6.20 3.90
N VAL A 139 12.25 -6.40 3.18
CA VAL A 139 11.93 -5.69 1.94
C VAL A 139 10.72 -4.77 2.14
N LEU A 140 10.86 -3.50 1.75
CA LEU A 140 9.80 -2.52 1.69
C LEU A 140 9.34 -2.36 0.23
N TYR A 141 8.03 -2.41 0.01
CA TYR A 141 7.36 -2.04 -1.24
C TYR A 141 6.42 -0.87 -0.97
N LEU A 142 6.51 0.17 -1.78
CA LEU A 142 5.60 1.31 -1.77
C LEU A 142 5.00 1.51 -3.15
N SER A 143 3.71 1.81 -3.25
CA SER A 143 3.11 2.31 -4.48
C SER A 143 2.31 3.59 -4.24
N PHE A 144 2.42 4.53 -5.16
CA PHE A 144 1.81 5.85 -5.08
C PHE A 144 1.57 6.45 -6.46
N VAL A 145 0.80 7.52 -6.51
CA VAL A 145 0.62 8.32 -7.74
C VAL A 145 1.63 9.46 -7.69
N GLU A 146 2.55 9.47 -8.66
CA GLU A 146 3.58 10.49 -8.77
C GLU A 146 3.00 11.82 -9.26
N GLY A 147 3.40 12.91 -8.62
CA GLY A 147 2.98 14.24 -9.01
C GLY A 147 3.42 15.33 -8.04
N ASP A 148 3.14 16.57 -8.43
CA ASP A 148 3.40 17.76 -7.61
C ASP A 148 2.48 17.75 -6.37
N SER A 149 3.09 17.78 -5.19
CA SER A 149 2.38 17.79 -3.90
C SER A 149 1.40 18.98 -3.74
N ASN A 150 1.65 20.10 -4.45
CA ASN A 150 0.73 21.24 -4.49
C ASN A 150 -0.59 20.96 -5.19
N GLN A 151 -0.70 19.86 -5.94
CA GLN A 151 -1.94 19.40 -6.58
C GLN A 151 -2.79 18.49 -5.68
N SER A 152 -2.31 18.23 -4.45
CA SER A 152 -3.05 17.46 -3.45
C SER A 152 -4.35 18.15 -3.06
N GLY A 153 -5.41 17.37 -2.82
CA GLY A 153 -6.72 17.91 -2.50
C GLY A 153 -7.84 16.89 -2.63
N PHE A 154 -9.07 17.36 -2.44
CA PHE A 154 -10.24 16.50 -2.61
C PHE A 154 -10.42 16.07 -4.06
N LYS A 155 -10.55 14.77 -4.27
CA LYS A 155 -10.99 14.14 -5.52
C LYS A 155 -12.43 13.68 -5.36
N THR A 156 -13.26 14.00 -6.34
CA THR A 156 -14.67 13.59 -6.35
C THR A 156 -14.85 12.47 -7.37
N SER A 157 -15.43 11.37 -6.93
CA SER A 157 -15.79 10.25 -7.81
C SER A 157 -17.02 10.56 -8.65
N SER A 158 -17.32 9.73 -9.63
CA SER A 158 -18.56 9.82 -10.43
C SER A 158 -19.84 9.66 -9.62
N THR A 159 -19.75 9.07 -8.43
CA THR A 159 -20.88 8.92 -7.47
C THR A 159 -21.03 10.11 -6.53
N GLY A 160 -20.16 11.13 -6.65
CA GLY A 160 -20.16 12.32 -5.78
C GLY A 160 -19.43 12.12 -4.44
N ASP A 161 -18.93 10.95 -4.17
CA ASP A 161 -18.14 10.67 -2.97
C ASP A 161 -16.73 11.25 -3.10
N ARG A 162 -16.16 11.76 -2.01
CA ARG A 162 -14.88 12.44 -2.02
C ARG A 162 -13.86 11.73 -1.15
N THR A 163 -12.61 11.74 -1.62
CA THR A 163 -11.42 11.38 -0.84
C THR A 163 -10.42 12.52 -0.92
N TYR A 164 -9.69 12.77 0.16
CA TYR A 164 -8.54 13.65 0.09
C TYR A 164 -7.37 12.84 -0.45
N PHE A 165 -6.71 13.37 -1.49
CA PHE A 165 -5.70 12.66 -2.26
C PHE A 165 -4.39 13.45 -2.25
N TYR A 166 -3.31 12.79 -1.85
CA TYR A 166 -1.97 13.36 -1.85
C TYR A 166 -1.18 12.83 -3.03
N TYR A 167 -0.53 13.74 -3.76
CA TYR A 167 0.51 13.41 -4.72
C TYR A 167 1.86 13.43 -4.04
N HIS A 168 2.74 12.53 -4.45
CA HIS A 168 4.08 12.42 -3.89
C HIS A 168 5.13 12.54 -4.99
N GLU A 169 6.21 13.26 -4.68
CA GLU A 169 7.37 13.33 -5.54
C GLU A 169 8.30 12.14 -5.26
N LEU A 170 8.69 11.41 -6.31
CA LEU A 170 9.60 10.27 -6.20
C LEU A 170 10.91 10.63 -5.49
N SER A 171 11.47 11.81 -5.79
CA SER A 171 12.70 12.30 -5.17
C SER A 171 12.61 12.42 -3.65
N ALA A 172 11.48 12.92 -3.13
CA ALA A 172 11.25 13.09 -1.70
C ALA A 172 11.14 11.73 -0.98
N LEU A 173 10.36 10.80 -1.55
CA LEU A 173 10.22 9.45 -0.98
C LEU A 173 11.52 8.64 -1.08
N THR A 174 12.24 8.74 -2.21
CA THR A 174 13.56 8.09 -2.36
C THR A 174 14.54 8.56 -1.30
N LYS A 175 14.59 9.89 -1.07
CA LYS A 175 15.44 10.45 -0.01
C LYS A 175 15.05 9.89 1.36
N GLY A 176 13.74 9.86 1.69
CA GLY A 176 13.26 9.30 2.96
C GLY A 176 13.61 7.82 3.15
N ILE A 177 13.54 7.03 2.08
CA ILE A 177 13.93 5.60 2.08
C ILE A 177 15.43 5.46 2.40
N LEU A 178 16.28 6.23 1.73
CA LEU A 178 17.74 6.20 1.97
C LEU A 178 18.09 6.68 3.39
N ASP A 179 17.49 7.77 3.84
CA ASP A 179 17.69 8.32 5.19
C ASP A 179 17.23 7.33 6.28
N ALA A 180 16.23 6.48 5.99
CA ALA A 180 15.73 5.45 6.89
C ALA A 180 16.58 4.16 6.91
N GLY A 181 17.67 4.08 6.14
CA GLY A 181 18.62 2.96 6.17
C GLY A 181 18.27 1.81 5.22
N PHE A 182 17.63 2.12 4.10
CA PHE A 182 17.45 1.17 3.01
C PHE A 182 18.53 1.33 1.93
N GLU A 183 18.72 0.29 1.13
CA GLU A 183 19.49 0.35 -0.11
C GLU A 183 18.83 1.29 -1.12
N THR A 184 19.57 1.66 -2.18
CA THR A 184 19.01 2.41 -3.32
C THR A 184 17.83 1.62 -3.90
N PRO A 185 16.64 2.22 -3.95
CA PRO A 185 15.44 1.50 -4.34
C PRO A 185 15.41 1.17 -5.83
N LYS A 186 14.81 0.03 -6.17
CA LYS A 186 14.35 -0.26 -7.53
C LYS A 186 13.03 0.48 -7.76
N VAL A 187 12.95 1.19 -8.89
CA VAL A 187 11.77 1.98 -9.27
C VAL A 187 11.15 1.41 -10.54
N LEU A 188 9.82 1.26 -10.53
CA LEU A 188 9.02 0.89 -11.71
C LEU A 188 7.91 1.93 -11.90
N HIS A 189 7.56 2.17 -13.16
CA HIS A 189 6.46 3.05 -13.52
C HIS A 189 5.41 2.28 -14.29
N VAL A 190 4.15 2.44 -13.90
CA VAL A 190 2.98 1.87 -14.56
C VAL A 190 2.08 3.01 -15.01
N ASN A 191 1.79 3.09 -16.31
CA ASN A 191 0.84 4.06 -16.83
C ASN A 191 -0.58 3.59 -16.52
N TYR A 192 -1.32 4.38 -15.75
CA TYR A 192 -2.72 4.12 -15.39
C TYR A 192 -3.63 5.09 -16.14
N GLY A 193 -4.69 4.57 -16.73
CA GLY A 193 -5.67 5.30 -17.52
C GLY A 193 -5.83 4.72 -18.92
N ASP A 194 -6.91 5.08 -19.58
CA ASP A 194 -7.16 4.73 -20.98
C ASP A 194 -6.76 5.88 -21.91
N ALA A 195 -6.82 5.64 -23.24
CA ALA A 195 -6.44 6.62 -24.26
C ALA A 195 -7.27 7.93 -24.23
N ASN A 196 -8.41 7.94 -23.52
CA ASN A 196 -9.34 9.05 -23.44
C ASN A 196 -9.34 9.72 -22.05
N SER A 197 -8.60 9.19 -21.07
CA SER A 197 -8.48 9.74 -19.74
C SER A 197 -7.12 10.41 -19.53
N LYS A 198 -7.03 11.30 -18.52
CA LYS A 198 -5.73 11.82 -18.07
C LYS A 198 -4.90 10.63 -17.57
N GLN A 199 -3.79 10.34 -18.26
CA GLN A 199 -2.86 9.32 -17.81
C GLN A 199 -2.21 9.76 -16.50
N GLU A 200 -2.18 8.87 -15.52
CA GLU A 200 -1.45 9.02 -14.28
C GLU A 200 -0.27 8.03 -14.26
N ILE A 201 0.85 8.47 -13.69
CA ILE A 201 1.99 7.58 -13.48
C ILE A 201 1.87 7.01 -12.07
N HIS A 202 1.68 5.70 -12.01
CA HIS A 202 1.75 4.95 -10.77
C HIS A 202 3.19 4.46 -10.59
N THR A 203 3.83 4.96 -9.55
CA THR A 203 5.23 4.66 -9.25
C THR A 203 5.30 3.62 -8.14
N ILE A 204 6.09 2.59 -8.37
CA ILE A 204 6.38 1.52 -7.43
C ILE A 204 7.85 1.60 -7.03
N VAL A 205 8.11 1.48 -5.75
CA VAL A 205 9.45 1.52 -5.16
C VAL A 205 9.65 0.28 -4.31
N ILE A 206 10.73 -0.48 -4.57
CA ILE A 206 11.09 -1.67 -3.80
C ILE A 206 12.51 -1.46 -3.26
N ALA A 207 12.68 -1.55 -1.94
CA ALA A 207 13.94 -1.31 -1.27
C ALA A 207 14.21 -2.37 -0.19
N LYS A 208 15.48 -2.79 -0.04
CA LYS A 208 15.93 -3.72 0.98
C LYS A 208 16.53 -2.94 2.15
N LYS A 209 16.18 -3.33 3.38
CA LYS A 209 16.76 -2.77 4.60
C LYS A 209 18.21 -3.25 4.77
N LEU A 210 19.13 -2.33 5.09
CA LEU A 210 20.55 -2.58 5.36
C LEU A 210 20.81 -3.30 6.69
#